data_cf20ecf2e9cd6207a9b5d5c6e62266a7
#
_entry.id   cf20ecf2e9cd6207a9b5d5c6e62266a7
#
_cell.length_a   1.000
_cell.length_b   1.000
_cell.length_c   1.000
_cell.angle_alpha   90.00
_cell.angle_beta   90.00
_cell.angle_gamma   90.00
#
_symmetry.space_group_name_H-M   'P 1'
#
loop_
_entity.id
_entity.type
_entity.pdbx_description
1 polymer ?
#
loop_
_entity_poly.entity_id
_entity_poly.type
_entity_poly.pdbx_seq_one_letter_code
_entity_poly.pdbx_strand_id
1 'polypeptide(L)'
;MRNKYHISRRSFLAGTSATAIGLTFLPFSLRAKDQDQLNFYNWDDYIGEDTLSDFASAVGVKTNMDFFADNDELFSKLREGNPGYDIIVPSDIYVEKMVKAGMLDRINQDKISNMGNI
;
A
#
# COMPACT_ATOMS: atom_id res chain seq x y z
N MET A 1 -53.16 -7.52 34.80
CA MET A 1 -52.71 -8.81 34.30
C MET A 1 -51.70 -8.58 33.16
N ARG A 2 -50.40 -8.74 33.43
CA ARG A 2 -49.35 -8.56 32.43
C ARG A 2 -48.95 -9.92 31.88
N ASN A 3 -49.23 -10.15 30.60
CA ASN A 3 -48.89 -11.40 29.94
C ASN A 3 -47.48 -11.22 29.30
N LYS A 4 -46.47 -11.88 29.86
CA LYS A 4 -45.12 -11.95 29.36
C LYS A 4 -45.00 -13.15 28.42
N TYR A 5 -44.92 -12.90 27.11
CA TYR A 5 -44.55 -13.96 26.16
C TYR A 5 -43.02 -14.08 26.12
N HIS A 6 -42.49 -15.14 26.71
CA HIS A 6 -41.10 -15.55 26.58
C HIS A 6 -40.93 -16.30 25.26
N ILE A 7 -40.32 -15.68 24.29
CA ILE A 7 -39.89 -16.36 23.06
C ILE A 7 -38.57 -17.07 23.37
N SER A 8 -38.58 -18.37 23.45
CA SER A 8 -37.38 -19.19 23.64
C SER A 8 -36.59 -19.28 22.36
N ARG A 9 -35.26 -19.08 22.46
CA ARG A 9 -34.29 -19.14 21.33
C ARG A 9 -34.21 -20.52 20.63
N ARG A 10 -34.92 -21.51 21.13
CA ARG A 10 -34.95 -22.88 20.58
C ARG A 10 -36.03 -23.12 19.53
N SER A 11 -36.98 -22.21 19.35
CA SER A 11 -38.10 -22.39 18.40
C SER A 11 -37.81 -21.82 17.00
N PHE A 12 -36.63 -21.27 16.76
CA PHE A 12 -36.30 -20.67 15.48
C PHE A 12 -35.62 -21.61 14.47
N LEU A 13 -35.35 -22.86 14.86
CA LEU A 13 -34.61 -23.82 14.03
C LEU A 13 -35.45 -24.97 13.43
N ALA A 14 -36.80 -24.90 13.50
CA ALA A 14 -37.64 -25.90 12.89
C ALA A 14 -38.62 -25.29 11.90
N GLY A 15 -38.18 -25.13 10.66
CA GLY A 15 -39.12 -24.81 9.59
C GLY A 15 -38.53 -23.95 8.46
N THR A 16 -37.59 -24.48 7.71
CA THR A 16 -37.38 -24.02 6.32
C THR A 16 -36.90 -25.20 5.49
N SER A 17 -37.78 -25.70 4.67
CA SER A 17 -37.51 -26.68 3.63
C SER A 17 -36.42 -26.19 2.68
N ALA A 18 -35.50 -27.09 2.38
CA ALA A 18 -34.41 -26.89 1.45
C ALA A 18 -34.91 -26.56 0.05
N THR A 19 -34.76 -25.34 -0.38
CA THR A 19 -34.62 -25.03 -1.79
C THR A 19 -33.13 -24.73 -2.00
N ALA A 20 -32.40 -25.73 -2.48
CA ALA A 20 -31.01 -25.60 -2.89
C ALA A 20 -30.93 -24.69 -4.12
N ILE A 21 -30.86 -23.36 -3.90
CA ILE A 21 -30.36 -22.45 -4.91
C ILE A 21 -28.85 -22.60 -4.84
N GLY A 22 -28.30 -23.31 -5.82
CA GLY A 22 -26.87 -23.42 -6.04
C GLY A 22 -26.27 -22.04 -6.28
N LEU A 23 -25.93 -21.34 -5.22
CA LEU A 23 -24.96 -20.25 -5.28
C LEU A 23 -23.61 -20.89 -5.54
N THR A 24 -23.29 -21.07 -6.82
CA THR A 24 -21.91 -21.26 -7.25
C THR A 24 -21.15 -20.03 -6.75
N PHE A 25 -20.45 -20.18 -5.65
CA PHE A 25 -19.36 -19.27 -5.30
C PHE A 25 -18.31 -19.40 -6.42
N LEU A 26 -18.46 -18.61 -7.46
CA LEU A 26 -17.35 -18.29 -8.32
C LEU A 26 -16.32 -17.60 -7.41
N PRO A 27 -15.09 -18.09 -7.33
CA PRO A 27 -14.05 -17.32 -6.69
C PRO A 27 -13.91 -16.05 -7.54
N PHE A 28 -14.47 -14.97 -7.03
CA PHE A 28 -14.30 -13.65 -7.61
C PHE A 28 -12.87 -13.20 -7.30
N SER A 29 -11.91 -13.90 -7.92
CA SER A 29 -10.55 -13.44 -8.05
C SER A 29 -10.51 -12.40 -9.16
N LEU A 30 -11.27 -11.34 -9.02
CA LEU A 30 -10.90 -10.06 -9.60
C LEU A 30 -9.75 -9.53 -8.74
N ARG A 31 -8.61 -10.21 -8.81
CA ARG A 31 -7.36 -9.54 -8.67
C ARG A 31 -7.31 -8.63 -9.91
N ALA A 32 -7.77 -7.39 -9.75
CA ALA A 32 -7.35 -6.32 -10.63
C ALA A 32 -5.85 -6.54 -10.74
N LYS A 33 -5.33 -6.76 -11.93
CA LYS A 33 -3.90 -6.75 -12.16
C LYS A 33 -3.53 -5.33 -11.74
N ASP A 34 -3.04 -5.17 -10.50
CA ASP A 34 -2.49 -3.91 -10.05
C ASP A 34 -1.50 -3.54 -11.15
N GLN A 35 -1.80 -2.48 -11.86
CA GLN A 35 -0.83 -1.95 -12.79
C GLN A 35 0.33 -1.61 -11.89
N ASP A 36 1.48 -2.25 -12.14
CA ASP A 36 2.67 -2.01 -11.37
C ASP A 36 2.82 -0.49 -11.22
N GLN A 37 2.69 -0.01 -10.01
CA GLN A 37 2.74 1.41 -9.67
C GLN A 37 3.89 1.63 -8.71
N LEU A 38 4.64 2.67 -8.94
CA LEU A 38 5.75 3.09 -8.09
C LEU A 38 5.40 4.43 -7.44
N ASN A 39 5.39 4.45 -6.12
CA ASN A 39 5.05 5.61 -5.33
C ASN A 39 6.30 6.23 -4.72
N PHE A 40 6.50 7.50 -5.04
CA PHE A 40 7.63 8.30 -4.56
C PHE A 40 7.17 9.29 -3.50
N TYR A 41 8.06 9.57 -2.52
CA TYR A 41 7.92 10.67 -1.59
C TYR A 41 9.20 11.48 -1.58
N ASN A 42 9.16 12.68 -2.13
CA ASN A 42 10.32 13.48 -2.50
C ASN A 42 10.18 14.95 -2.10
N TRP A 43 11.24 15.68 -2.25
CA TRP A 43 11.26 17.14 -2.19
C TRP A 43 10.60 17.73 -3.45
N ASP A 44 9.95 18.88 -3.30
CA ASP A 44 9.19 19.52 -4.38
C ASP A 44 10.05 19.83 -5.61
N ASP A 45 11.27 20.32 -5.39
CA ASP A 45 12.15 20.80 -6.47
C ASP A 45 13.25 19.81 -6.91
N TYR A 46 13.20 18.53 -6.47
CA TYR A 46 14.33 17.60 -6.69
C TYR A 46 14.14 16.66 -7.89
N ILE A 47 13.22 16.97 -8.77
CA ILE A 47 12.96 16.14 -9.96
C ILE A 47 12.56 17.02 -11.15
N GLY A 48 13.01 16.68 -12.35
CA GLY A 48 12.61 17.38 -13.57
C GLY A 48 11.16 17.07 -13.95
N GLU A 49 10.50 18.03 -14.62
CA GLU A 49 9.07 17.94 -14.98
C GLU A 49 8.72 16.65 -15.72
N ASP A 50 9.56 16.23 -16.67
CA ASP A 50 9.29 15.07 -17.53
C ASP A 50 9.85 13.75 -16.99
N THR A 51 10.65 13.78 -15.90
CA THR A 51 11.41 12.61 -15.42
C THR A 51 10.52 11.41 -15.13
N LEU A 52 9.38 11.60 -14.47
CA LEU A 52 8.47 10.50 -14.11
C LEU A 52 7.70 9.99 -15.32
N SER A 53 7.30 10.87 -16.23
CA SER A 53 6.59 10.48 -17.46
C SER A 53 7.50 9.71 -18.39
N ASP A 54 8.75 10.13 -18.52
CA ASP A 54 9.77 9.45 -19.32
C ASP A 54 10.11 8.07 -18.73
N PHE A 55 10.28 8.01 -17.40
CA PHE A 55 10.49 6.74 -16.71
C PHE A 55 9.31 5.80 -16.90
N ALA A 56 8.09 6.27 -16.66
CA ALA A 56 6.87 5.46 -16.81
C ALA A 56 6.73 4.92 -18.25
N SER A 57 7.07 5.76 -19.25
CA SER A 57 7.03 5.38 -20.66
C SER A 57 8.12 4.35 -21.01
N ALA A 58 9.30 4.47 -20.42
CA ALA A 58 10.42 3.57 -20.68
C ALA A 58 10.24 2.18 -20.08
N VAL A 59 9.62 2.08 -18.88
CA VAL A 59 9.51 0.81 -18.14
C VAL A 59 8.11 0.24 -18.08
N GLY A 60 7.08 0.98 -18.51
CA GLY A 60 5.70 0.53 -18.53
C GLY A 60 5.05 0.47 -17.13
N VAL A 61 5.59 1.21 -16.16
CA VAL A 61 5.12 1.26 -14.77
C VAL A 61 4.49 2.63 -14.50
N LYS A 62 3.34 2.66 -13.86
CA LYS A 62 2.77 3.94 -13.41
C LYS A 62 3.60 4.53 -12.28
N THR A 63 3.75 5.84 -12.29
CA THR A 63 4.43 6.56 -11.22
C THR A 63 3.47 7.51 -10.52
N ASN A 64 3.60 7.62 -9.22
CA ASN A 64 2.93 8.61 -8.40
C ASN A 64 3.95 9.27 -7.49
N MET A 65 3.85 10.57 -7.29
CA MET A 65 4.78 11.32 -6.44
C MET A 65 4.02 12.24 -5.50
N ASP A 66 4.33 12.11 -4.23
CA ASP A 66 3.96 13.04 -3.18
C ASP A 66 5.20 13.82 -2.73
N PHE A 67 4.98 14.99 -2.17
CA PHE A 67 6.04 15.87 -1.72
C PHE A 67 6.01 16.09 -0.21
N PHE A 68 7.17 16.33 0.37
CA PHE A 68 7.32 16.76 1.75
C PHE A 68 8.15 18.06 1.82
N ALA A 69 7.85 18.87 2.82
CA ALA A 69 8.52 20.15 3.02
C ALA A 69 9.81 20.02 3.82
N ASP A 70 9.89 19.03 4.72
CA ASP A 70 11.07 18.78 5.55
C ASP A 70 11.19 17.30 5.95
N ASN A 71 12.36 16.92 6.45
CA ASN A 71 12.64 15.54 6.87
C ASN A 71 11.87 15.08 8.11
N ASP A 72 11.42 15.99 8.97
CA ASP A 72 10.63 15.63 10.16
C ASP A 72 9.22 15.20 9.76
N GLU A 73 8.63 15.86 8.76
CA GLU A 73 7.38 15.45 8.12
C GLU A 73 7.53 14.04 7.53
N LEU A 74 8.54 13.84 6.67
CA LEU A 74 8.85 12.54 6.08
C LEU A 74 8.99 11.44 7.14
N PHE A 75 9.83 11.68 8.14
CA PHE A 75 10.12 10.69 9.19
C PHE A 75 8.87 10.37 10.02
N SER A 76 8.10 11.38 10.39
CA SER A 76 6.89 11.20 11.20
C SER A 76 5.85 10.39 10.46
N LYS A 77 5.60 10.69 9.19
CA LYS A 77 4.66 9.98 8.33
C LYS A 77 5.01 8.50 8.18
N LEU A 78 6.28 8.18 7.99
CA LEU A 78 6.73 6.79 7.87
C LEU A 78 6.75 6.04 9.20
N ARG A 79 7.00 6.73 10.31
CA ARG A 79 6.97 6.13 11.65
C ARG A 79 5.56 5.72 12.09
N GLU A 80 4.55 6.41 11.64
CA GLU A 80 3.13 6.06 11.87
C GLU A 80 2.68 4.83 11.07
N GLY A 81 3.50 4.38 10.16
CA GLY A 81 3.26 3.29 9.22
C GLY A 81 3.40 3.80 7.79
N ASN A 82 4.21 3.13 6.98
CA ASN A 82 4.38 3.51 5.58
C ASN A 82 3.05 3.44 4.83
N PRO A 83 2.50 4.56 4.33
CA PRO A 83 1.22 4.59 3.64
C PRO A 83 1.28 4.03 2.20
N GLY A 84 2.39 3.40 1.81
CA GLY A 84 2.56 2.76 0.51
C GLY A 84 3.60 3.41 -0.38
N TYR A 85 4.58 4.13 0.18
CA TYR A 85 5.72 4.63 -0.57
C TYR A 85 6.76 3.53 -0.80
N ASP A 86 7.23 3.44 -2.05
CA ASP A 86 8.27 2.51 -2.48
C ASP A 86 9.65 3.16 -2.44
N ILE A 87 9.72 4.45 -2.78
CA ILE A 87 10.95 5.23 -2.83
C ILE A 87 10.77 6.55 -2.08
N ILE A 88 11.75 6.85 -1.23
CA ILE A 88 11.82 8.10 -0.47
C ILE A 88 13.19 8.75 -0.64
N VAL A 89 13.27 10.08 -0.51
CA VAL A 89 14.51 10.85 -0.73
C VAL A 89 14.85 11.68 0.51
N PRO A 90 15.24 11.07 1.64
CA PRO A 90 15.66 11.80 2.84
C PRO A 90 17.06 12.38 2.71
N SER A 91 17.39 13.37 3.55
CA SER A 91 18.77 13.79 3.75
C SER A 91 19.58 12.70 4.46
N ASP A 92 20.90 12.71 4.31
CA ASP A 92 21.87 11.74 4.83
C ASP A 92 21.68 11.42 6.33
N ILE A 93 21.54 12.45 7.18
CA ILE A 93 21.31 12.32 8.63
C ILE A 93 20.01 11.54 8.90
N TYR A 94 18.97 11.76 8.08
CA TYR A 94 17.70 11.03 8.22
C TYR A 94 17.76 9.62 7.66
N VAL A 95 18.57 9.36 6.63
CA VAL A 95 18.88 8.00 6.19
C VAL A 95 19.44 7.19 7.35
N GLU A 96 20.46 7.73 8.06
CA GLU A 96 21.06 7.05 9.23
C GLU A 96 20.02 6.79 10.34
N LYS A 97 19.19 7.78 10.65
CA LYS A 97 18.11 7.68 11.65
C LYS A 97 17.08 6.60 11.28
N MET A 98 16.68 6.55 10.00
CA MET A 98 15.72 5.58 9.47
C MET A 98 16.29 4.17 9.43
N VAL A 99 17.56 4.00 9.06
CA VAL A 99 18.26 2.71 9.12
C VAL A 99 18.29 2.17 10.54
N LYS A 100 18.65 3.00 11.53
CA LYS A 100 18.64 2.63 12.94
C LYS A 100 17.25 2.26 13.46
N ALA A 101 16.21 2.89 12.90
CA ALA A 101 14.82 2.60 13.24
C ALA A 101 14.24 1.40 12.48
N GLY A 102 14.99 0.76 11.56
CA GLY A 102 14.53 -0.36 10.76
C GLY A 102 13.44 0.00 9.76
N MET A 103 13.43 1.24 9.27
CA MET A 103 12.39 1.77 8.37
C MET A 103 12.73 1.61 6.89
N LEU A 104 13.95 1.23 6.56
CA LEU A 104 14.43 1.12 5.18
C LEU A 104 14.82 -0.32 4.85
N ASP A 105 14.48 -0.74 3.63
CA ASP A 105 14.91 -2.00 3.07
C ASP A 105 16.32 -1.91 2.46
N ARG A 106 17.00 -3.04 2.39
CA ARG A 106 18.32 -3.13 1.76
C ARG A 106 18.18 -3.14 0.25
N ILE A 107 18.95 -2.27 -0.42
CA ILE A 107 19.07 -2.27 -1.87
C ILE A 107 19.94 -3.46 -2.29
N ASN A 108 19.46 -4.26 -3.23
CA ASN A 108 20.25 -5.30 -3.87
C ASN A 108 21.10 -4.68 -4.99
N GLN A 109 22.37 -4.41 -4.68
CA GLN A 109 23.32 -3.76 -5.60
C GLN A 109 23.58 -4.58 -6.86
N ASP A 110 23.51 -5.91 -6.79
CA ASP A 110 23.73 -6.79 -7.95
C ASP A 110 22.67 -6.62 -9.05
N LYS A 111 21.52 -6.04 -8.69
CA LYS A 111 20.43 -5.75 -9.63
C LYS A 111 20.50 -4.35 -10.25
N ILE A 112 21.47 -3.53 -9.86
CA ILE A 112 21.64 -2.17 -10.35
C ILE A 112 22.81 -2.14 -11.34
N SER A 113 22.49 -2.21 -12.62
CA SER A 113 23.49 -2.33 -13.69
C SER A 113 24.44 -1.13 -13.81
N ASN A 114 24.02 0.04 -13.31
CA ASN A 114 24.77 1.29 -13.39
C ASN A 114 25.41 1.73 -12.05
N MET A 115 25.53 0.83 -11.09
CA MET A 115 26.18 1.13 -9.80
C MET A 115 27.61 1.67 -9.96
N GLY A 116 28.32 1.31 -11.03
CA GLY A 116 29.66 1.81 -11.31
C GLY A 116 29.74 3.30 -11.72
N ASN A 117 28.58 3.97 -11.85
CA ASN A 117 28.51 5.41 -12.17
C ASN A 117 28.37 6.30 -10.92
N ILE A 118 28.39 5.72 -9.74
CA ILE A 118 28.22 6.39 -8.43
C ILE A 118 29.59 6.45 -7.72
#